data_a9d5df7f3c1187fe47e467815afa8d60
#
_entry.id   a9d5df7f3c1187fe47e467815afa8d60
#
_cell.length_a   1.000
_cell.length_b   1.000
_cell.length_c   1.000
_cell.angle_alpha   90.00
_cell.angle_beta   90.00
_cell.angle_gamma   90.00
#
_symmetry.space_group_name_H-M   'P 1'
#
loop_
_entity.id
_entity.type
_entity.pdbx_description
1 polymer ?
#
loop_
_entity_poly.entity_id
_entity_poly.type
_entity_poly.pdbx_seq_one_letter_code
_entity_poly.pdbx_strand_id
1 'polypeptide(L)'
;MELFTAQQIQSLNELELLVYRYINEHPNTVPFMRIRELAAEAHVSTTTVLHFCKKMGCDGYAQFKWKLKEQAGTNQETHLPDTLNELQNFLWRVGTPEYDAALDEAAGLIARAERVFLVGIGNSGSMAEYGARYLSNLGKFALSVTDPFYPVTVTPNVTMTAVLLSVSGETVQILHLAQQFKARGCSLIAITSSPQSTLAKMADMTLPYYTTARRVGSEKKEPKNN
;
A
#
# COMPACT_ATOMS: atom_id res chain seq x y z
N MET A 1 -5.86 31.08 -4.74
CA MET A 1 -5.68 30.99 -6.22
C MET A 1 -6.35 29.72 -6.64
N GLU A 2 -7.39 29.78 -7.50
CA GLU A 2 -8.17 28.58 -7.84
C GLU A 2 -7.31 27.62 -8.68
N LEU A 3 -7.31 26.35 -8.30
CA LEU A 3 -6.56 25.26 -8.95
C LEU A 3 -6.95 25.09 -10.42
N PHE A 4 -8.20 25.41 -10.73
CA PHE A 4 -8.84 25.20 -12.02
C PHE A 4 -9.64 26.43 -12.41
N THR A 5 -9.53 26.83 -13.66
CA THR A 5 -10.35 27.94 -14.20
C THR A 5 -11.77 27.44 -14.49
N ALA A 6 -12.75 28.34 -14.44
CA ALA A 6 -14.14 28.01 -14.77
C ALA A 6 -14.25 27.41 -16.19
N GLN A 7 -13.44 27.87 -17.15
CA GLN A 7 -13.42 27.35 -18.51
C GLN A 7 -12.90 25.91 -18.59
N GLN A 8 -11.88 25.57 -17.77
CA GLN A 8 -11.39 24.19 -17.69
C GLN A 8 -12.45 23.26 -17.11
N ILE A 9 -13.14 23.68 -16.03
CA ILE A 9 -14.20 22.88 -15.42
C ILE A 9 -15.36 22.65 -16.40
N GLN A 10 -15.78 23.67 -17.15
CA GLN A 10 -16.83 23.55 -18.16
C GLN A 10 -16.46 22.62 -19.33
N SER A 11 -15.18 22.38 -19.59
CA SER A 11 -14.71 21.47 -20.63
C SER A 11 -14.74 20.00 -20.24
N LEU A 12 -15.00 19.68 -18.96
CA LEU A 12 -14.99 18.32 -18.44
C LEU A 12 -16.23 17.53 -18.86
N ASN A 13 -16.04 16.28 -19.23
CA ASN A 13 -17.14 15.33 -19.39
C ASN A 13 -17.54 14.71 -18.03
N GLU A 14 -18.61 13.90 -18.03
CA GLU A 14 -19.15 13.29 -16.80
C GLU A 14 -18.10 12.47 -16.01
N LEU A 15 -17.29 11.68 -16.70
CA LEU A 15 -16.25 10.85 -16.05
C LEU A 15 -15.09 11.70 -15.51
N GLU A 16 -14.72 12.76 -16.23
CA GLU A 16 -13.68 13.69 -15.78
C GLU A 16 -14.17 14.55 -14.60
N LEU A 17 -15.47 14.83 -14.52
CA LEU A 17 -16.09 15.48 -13.36
C LEU A 17 -16.02 14.62 -12.10
N LEU A 18 -16.05 13.29 -12.21
CA LEU A 18 -15.82 12.40 -11.07
C LEU A 18 -14.38 12.57 -10.54
N VAL A 19 -13.38 12.63 -11.43
CA VAL A 19 -11.99 12.89 -11.05
C VAL A 19 -11.87 14.25 -10.37
N TYR A 20 -12.47 15.30 -10.95
CA TYR A 20 -12.47 16.65 -10.38
C TYR A 20 -13.07 16.68 -8.97
N ARG A 21 -14.22 16.04 -8.78
CA ARG A 21 -14.92 15.99 -7.50
C ARG A 21 -14.06 15.29 -6.45
N TYR A 22 -13.52 14.10 -6.78
CA TYR A 22 -12.66 13.36 -5.87
C TYR A 22 -11.43 14.16 -5.43
N ILE A 23 -10.79 14.92 -6.35
CA ILE A 23 -9.64 15.77 -6.04
C ILE A 23 -10.02 16.87 -5.03
N ASN A 24 -11.18 17.49 -5.20
CA ASN A 24 -11.64 18.55 -4.30
C ASN A 24 -12.04 18.02 -2.91
N GLU A 25 -12.57 16.81 -2.83
CA GLU A 25 -12.91 16.16 -1.57
C GLU A 25 -11.67 15.64 -0.83
N HIS A 26 -10.59 15.35 -1.55
CA HIS A 26 -9.37 14.74 -0.99
C HIS A 26 -8.09 15.53 -1.35
N PRO A 27 -8.02 16.85 -1.09
CA PRO A 27 -6.93 17.72 -1.55
C PRO A 27 -5.58 17.35 -0.94
N ASN A 28 -5.56 16.78 0.26
CA ASN A 28 -4.33 16.40 0.96
C ASN A 28 -3.84 14.99 0.57
N THR A 29 -4.68 14.15 0.01
CA THR A 29 -4.35 12.75 -0.31
C THR A 29 -3.95 12.58 -1.77
N VAL A 30 -4.70 13.21 -2.69
CA VAL A 30 -4.50 13.07 -4.14
C VAL A 30 -3.10 13.44 -4.61
N PRO A 31 -2.41 14.47 -4.06
CA PRO A 31 -1.03 14.79 -4.45
C PRO A 31 -0.04 13.63 -4.26
N PHE A 32 -0.38 12.64 -3.45
CA PHE A 32 0.48 11.50 -3.13
C PHE A 32 0.03 10.19 -3.79
N MET A 33 -1.17 10.12 -4.36
CA MET A 33 -1.71 8.94 -5.02
C MET A 33 -0.98 8.60 -6.33
N ARG A 34 -0.95 7.31 -6.68
CA ARG A 34 -0.59 6.85 -8.02
C ARG A 34 -1.81 7.03 -8.95
N ILE A 35 -1.57 7.14 -10.25
CA ILE A 35 -2.66 7.30 -11.22
C ILE A 35 -3.70 6.17 -11.15
N ARG A 36 -3.26 4.95 -10.88
CA ARG A 36 -4.17 3.79 -10.74
C ARG A 36 -5.03 3.87 -9.49
N GLU A 37 -4.48 4.40 -8.40
CA GLU A 37 -5.20 4.61 -7.14
C GLU A 37 -6.27 5.69 -7.33
N LEU A 38 -5.89 6.84 -7.89
CA LEU A 38 -6.86 7.90 -8.20
C LEU A 38 -7.96 7.42 -9.16
N ALA A 39 -7.60 6.64 -10.17
CA ALA A 39 -8.57 6.09 -11.12
C ALA A 39 -9.56 5.13 -10.45
N ALA A 40 -9.06 4.27 -9.55
CA ALA A 40 -9.89 3.33 -8.79
C ALA A 40 -10.85 4.05 -7.84
N GLU A 41 -10.34 5.00 -7.07
CA GLU A 41 -11.13 5.77 -6.10
C GLU A 41 -12.17 6.70 -6.77
N ALA A 42 -11.82 7.30 -7.89
CA ALA A 42 -12.75 8.10 -8.69
C ALA A 42 -13.66 7.25 -9.59
N HIS A 43 -13.58 5.90 -9.54
CA HIS A 43 -14.35 4.95 -10.34
C HIS A 43 -14.25 5.19 -11.85
N VAL A 44 -13.05 5.50 -12.34
CA VAL A 44 -12.77 5.77 -13.76
C VAL A 44 -11.54 5.02 -14.26
N SER A 45 -11.27 5.07 -15.56
CA SER A 45 -10.05 4.51 -16.14
C SER A 45 -8.85 5.46 -15.93
N THR A 46 -7.62 4.90 -15.93
CA THR A 46 -6.39 5.70 -15.92
C THR A 46 -6.29 6.61 -17.15
N THR A 47 -6.89 6.22 -18.27
CA THR A 47 -6.98 7.04 -19.48
C THR A 47 -7.85 8.28 -19.24
N THR A 48 -8.96 8.15 -18.52
CA THR A 48 -9.81 9.28 -18.11
C THR A 48 -9.04 10.27 -17.25
N VAL A 49 -8.25 9.77 -16.29
CA VAL A 49 -7.38 10.62 -15.45
C VAL A 49 -6.34 11.36 -16.30
N LEU A 50 -5.74 10.72 -17.30
CA LEU A 50 -4.78 11.38 -18.21
C LEU A 50 -5.45 12.45 -19.08
N HIS A 51 -6.66 12.21 -19.58
CA HIS A 51 -7.43 13.20 -20.33
C HIS A 51 -7.79 14.39 -19.45
N PHE A 52 -8.22 14.14 -18.22
CA PHE A 52 -8.43 15.19 -17.22
C PHE A 52 -7.17 16.04 -17.03
N CYS A 53 -5.99 15.42 -16.80
CA CYS A 53 -4.73 16.14 -16.64
C CYS A 53 -4.40 17.02 -17.83
N LYS A 54 -4.62 16.55 -19.06
CA LYS A 54 -4.41 17.34 -20.29
C LYS A 54 -5.32 18.55 -20.35
N LYS A 55 -6.61 18.43 -20.01
CA LYS A 55 -7.56 19.54 -19.94
C LYS A 55 -7.20 20.56 -18.86
N MET A 56 -6.54 20.10 -17.78
CA MET A 56 -5.98 20.97 -16.74
C MET A 56 -4.63 21.60 -17.14
N GLY A 57 -4.23 21.49 -18.42
CA GLY A 57 -3.00 22.06 -18.94
C GLY A 57 -1.74 21.37 -18.43
N CYS A 58 -1.81 20.06 -18.20
CA CYS A 58 -0.68 19.24 -17.79
C CYS A 58 -0.37 18.20 -18.86
N ASP A 59 0.91 17.97 -19.17
CA ASP A 59 1.35 16.99 -20.15
C ASP A 59 1.10 15.54 -19.69
N GLY A 60 0.88 15.35 -18.39
CA GLY A 60 0.57 14.07 -17.79
C GLY A 60 0.34 14.14 -16.29
N TYR A 61 0.08 12.97 -15.68
CA TYR A 61 -0.27 12.85 -14.28
C TYR A 61 0.86 13.30 -13.33
N ALA A 62 2.13 13.11 -13.70
CA ALA A 62 3.27 13.55 -12.89
C ALA A 62 3.31 15.08 -12.73
N GLN A 63 3.12 15.82 -13.84
CA GLN A 63 3.07 17.27 -13.83
C GLN A 63 1.82 17.78 -13.08
N PHE A 64 0.69 17.11 -13.25
CA PHE A 64 -0.53 17.42 -12.52
C PHE A 64 -0.34 17.30 -11.00
N LYS A 65 0.25 16.19 -10.54
CA LYS A 65 0.59 16.00 -9.12
C LYS A 65 1.53 17.08 -8.58
N TRP A 66 2.50 17.49 -9.38
CA TRP A 66 3.42 18.56 -9.00
C TRP A 66 2.66 19.87 -8.76
N LYS A 67 1.74 20.27 -9.66
CA LYS A 67 0.89 21.44 -9.48
C LYS A 67 0.02 21.37 -8.23
N LEU A 68 -0.55 20.19 -7.93
CA LEU A 68 -1.33 19.98 -6.71
C LEU A 68 -0.48 20.22 -5.44
N LYS A 69 0.75 19.70 -5.41
CA LYS A 69 1.68 19.88 -4.30
C LYS A 69 2.08 21.35 -4.11
N GLU A 70 2.33 22.06 -5.20
CA GLU A 70 2.68 23.47 -5.18
C GLU A 70 1.59 24.33 -4.55
N GLN A 71 0.33 24.04 -4.82
CA GLN A 71 -0.81 24.80 -4.29
C GLN A 71 -1.16 24.41 -2.84
N ALA A 72 -0.90 23.19 -2.42
CA ALA A 72 -1.12 22.77 -1.04
C ALA A 72 -0.18 23.48 -0.04
N GLY A 73 0.63 24.45 -0.50
CA GLY A 73 1.56 25.19 0.36
C GLY A 73 2.75 24.37 0.85
N THR A 74 2.97 23.19 0.25
CA THR A 74 4.12 22.33 0.54
C THR A 74 5.36 22.75 -0.25
N ASN A 75 5.42 23.99 -0.73
CA ASN A 75 6.61 24.59 -1.35
C ASN A 75 7.62 25.04 -0.30
N GLN A 76 8.20 24.09 0.41
CA GLN A 76 9.62 24.21 0.69
C GLN A 76 10.31 23.34 -0.36
N GLU A 77 11.00 24.00 -1.31
CA GLU A 77 12.04 23.40 -2.14
C GLU A 77 13.21 22.97 -1.22
N THR A 78 12.94 22.02 -0.35
CA THR A 78 13.99 21.16 0.10
C THR A 78 14.10 20.11 -0.98
N HIS A 79 15.19 20.12 -1.76
CA HIS A 79 15.68 18.98 -2.52
C HIS A 79 16.01 17.86 -1.53
N LEU A 80 14.95 17.32 -0.92
CA LEU A 80 15.10 16.14 -0.09
C LEU A 80 15.49 14.99 -1.03
N PRO A 81 16.45 14.18 -0.68
CA PRO A 81 16.73 12.94 -1.42
C PRO A 81 15.43 12.20 -1.67
N ASP A 82 15.29 11.56 -2.82
CA ASP A 82 14.07 10.78 -3.18
C ASP A 82 13.56 9.90 -2.03
N THR A 83 14.48 9.39 -1.22
CA THR A 83 14.19 8.58 -0.02
C THR A 83 13.41 9.35 1.07
N LEU A 84 13.72 10.63 1.29
CA LEU A 84 13.00 11.45 2.28
C LEU A 84 11.62 11.84 1.75
N ASN A 85 11.46 12.06 0.46
CA ASN A 85 10.17 12.26 -0.16
C ASN A 85 9.28 11.00 -0.05
N GLU A 86 9.88 9.81 -0.22
CA GLU A 86 9.17 8.55 -0.02
C GLU A 86 8.72 8.36 1.43
N LEU A 87 9.58 8.67 2.39
CA LEU A 87 9.25 8.61 3.81
C LEU A 87 8.14 9.60 4.18
N GLN A 88 8.21 10.83 3.69
CA GLN A 88 7.18 11.83 3.91
C GLN A 88 5.84 11.39 3.31
N ASN A 89 5.84 10.86 2.09
CA ASN A 89 4.65 10.29 1.46
C ASN A 89 4.07 9.11 2.25
N PHE A 90 4.92 8.26 2.83
CA PHE A 90 4.50 7.18 3.70
C PHE A 90 3.82 7.74 4.96
N LEU A 91 4.46 8.68 5.67
CA LEU A 91 3.91 9.28 6.89
C LEU A 91 2.55 9.95 6.67
N TRP A 92 2.38 10.65 5.55
CA TRP A 92 1.09 11.25 5.18
C TRP A 92 -0.02 10.22 4.95
N ARG A 93 0.30 9.07 4.37
CA ARG A 93 -0.68 8.01 4.08
C ARG A 93 -1.06 7.20 5.31
N VAL A 94 -0.13 7.01 6.24
CA VAL A 94 -0.39 6.27 7.48
C VAL A 94 -0.95 7.16 8.59
N GLY A 95 -0.83 8.49 8.48
CA GLY A 95 -1.37 9.45 9.43
C GLY A 95 -2.82 9.85 9.14
N THR A 96 -3.65 8.91 8.67
CA THR A 96 -5.07 9.14 8.40
C THR A 96 -5.94 8.37 9.39
N PRO A 97 -7.14 8.89 9.74
CA PRO A 97 -8.05 8.19 10.63
C PRO A 97 -8.43 6.79 10.15
N GLU A 98 -8.52 6.59 8.83
CA GLU A 98 -8.84 5.30 8.22
C GLU A 98 -7.70 4.29 8.44
N TYR A 99 -6.45 4.74 8.35
CA TYR A 99 -5.30 3.88 8.60
C TYR A 99 -5.17 3.56 10.09
N ASP A 100 -5.42 4.53 10.97
CA ASP A 100 -5.46 4.31 12.43
C ASP A 100 -6.53 3.28 12.80
N ALA A 101 -7.74 3.38 12.23
CA ALA A 101 -8.79 2.40 12.44
C ALA A 101 -8.37 0.99 11.97
N ALA A 102 -7.67 0.90 10.83
CA ALA A 102 -7.15 -0.37 10.33
C ALA A 102 -6.05 -0.94 11.25
N LEU A 103 -5.19 -0.10 11.80
CA LEU A 103 -4.20 -0.52 12.80
C LEU A 103 -4.86 -1.03 14.08
N ASP A 104 -5.89 -0.36 14.57
CA ASP A 104 -6.64 -0.78 15.76
C ASP A 104 -7.34 -2.12 15.54
N GLU A 105 -7.93 -2.35 14.36
CA GLU A 105 -8.53 -3.62 14.01
C GLU A 105 -7.49 -4.75 13.95
N ALA A 106 -6.34 -4.52 13.30
CA ALA A 106 -5.24 -5.47 13.25
C ALA A 106 -4.69 -5.78 14.66
N ALA A 107 -4.48 -4.76 15.47
CA ALA A 107 -4.05 -4.90 16.86
C ALA A 107 -5.07 -5.71 17.66
N GLY A 108 -6.36 -5.48 17.45
CA GLY A 108 -7.44 -6.24 18.04
C GLY A 108 -7.41 -7.73 17.68
N LEU A 109 -7.16 -8.07 16.41
CA LEU A 109 -7.00 -9.46 15.97
C LEU A 109 -5.78 -10.13 16.64
N ILE A 110 -4.65 -9.43 16.69
CA ILE A 110 -3.44 -9.92 17.36
C ILE A 110 -3.67 -10.06 18.87
N ALA A 111 -4.31 -9.10 19.51
CA ALA A 111 -4.55 -9.11 20.94
C ALA A 111 -5.45 -10.28 21.38
N ARG A 112 -6.51 -10.57 20.63
CA ARG A 112 -7.44 -11.67 20.93
C ARG A 112 -6.89 -13.06 20.62
N ALA A 113 -5.91 -13.16 19.71
CA ALA A 113 -5.32 -14.46 19.37
C ALA A 113 -4.52 -15.03 20.53
N GLU A 114 -4.67 -16.30 20.80
CA GLU A 114 -3.81 -17.04 21.75
C GLU A 114 -2.44 -17.32 21.14
N ARG A 115 -2.38 -17.50 19.80
CA ARG A 115 -1.13 -17.69 19.06
C ARG A 115 -1.08 -16.76 17.84
N VAL A 116 0.07 -16.14 17.66
CA VAL A 116 0.32 -15.26 16.52
C VAL A 116 1.47 -15.82 15.70
N PHE A 117 1.26 -15.96 14.40
CA PHE A 117 2.30 -16.37 13.45
C PHE A 117 2.68 -15.17 12.60
N LEU A 118 3.97 -14.83 12.57
CA LEU A 118 4.51 -13.85 11.66
C LEU A 118 5.19 -14.57 10.50
N VAL A 119 4.64 -14.44 9.32
CA VAL A 119 5.01 -15.24 8.14
C VAL A 119 5.71 -14.36 7.13
N GLY A 120 6.93 -14.75 6.73
CA GLY A 120 7.69 -14.00 5.72
C GLY A 120 8.86 -14.82 5.20
N ILE A 121 9.29 -14.57 3.96
CA ILE A 121 10.41 -15.27 3.32
C ILE A 121 11.45 -14.25 2.87
N GLY A 122 12.74 -14.59 2.94
CA GLY A 122 13.83 -13.68 2.62
C GLY A 122 13.84 -12.47 3.57
N ASN A 123 13.95 -11.26 3.03
CA ASN A 123 13.97 -10.03 3.84
C ASN A 123 12.69 -9.86 4.68
N SER A 124 11.53 -10.26 4.14
CA SER A 124 10.29 -10.27 4.90
C SER A 124 10.33 -11.29 6.05
N GLY A 125 11.09 -12.38 5.92
CA GLY A 125 11.35 -13.35 6.98
C GLY A 125 12.07 -12.72 8.16
N SER A 126 13.12 -11.94 7.94
CA SER A 126 13.83 -11.23 9.00
C SER A 126 12.92 -10.24 9.75
N MET A 127 12.00 -9.59 9.04
CA MET A 127 10.99 -8.74 9.68
C MET A 127 9.97 -9.56 10.48
N ALA A 128 9.59 -10.73 10.00
CA ALA A 128 8.73 -11.65 10.73
C ALA A 128 9.39 -12.14 12.02
N GLU A 129 10.69 -12.48 11.99
CA GLU A 129 11.46 -12.86 13.17
C GLU A 129 11.52 -11.72 14.20
N TYR A 130 11.83 -10.51 13.74
CA TYR A 130 11.84 -9.32 14.62
C TYR A 130 10.47 -9.11 15.26
N GLY A 131 9.39 -9.12 14.46
CA GLY A 131 8.03 -8.92 14.96
C GLY A 131 7.59 -9.99 15.95
N ALA A 132 7.89 -11.27 15.69
CA ALA A 132 7.59 -12.36 16.60
C ALA A 132 8.34 -12.18 17.94
N ARG A 133 9.62 -11.82 17.90
CA ARG A 133 10.40 -11.51 19.08
C ARG A 133 9.82 -10.34 19.87
N TYR A 134 9.43 -9.27 19.17
CA TYR A 134 8.83 -8.09 19.79
C TYR A 134 7.51 -8.44 20.52
N LEU A 135 6.59 -9.17 19.86
CA LEU A 135 5.34 -9.60 20.47
C LEU A 135 5.57 -10.54 21.66
N SER A 136 6.57 -11.43 21.57
CA SER A 136 6.94 -12.32 22.67
C SER A 136 7.44 -11.54 23.90
N ASN A 137 8.18 -10.45 23.71
CA ASN A 137 8.61 -9.58 24.79
C ASN A 137 7.43 -8.86 25.49
N LEU A 138 6.31 -8.69 24.76
CA LEU A 138 5.05 -8.17 25.32
C LEU A 138 4.17 -9.27 25.95
N GLY A 139 4.69 -10.49 26.11
CA GLY A 139 3.98 -11.62 26.70
C GLY A 139 3.04 -12.36 25.77
N LYS A 140 3.06 -12.07 24.45
CA LYS A 140 2.25 -12.76 23.46
C LYS A 140 2.94 -14.02 22.97
N PHE A 141 2.23 -15.15 22.86
CA PHE A 141 2.79 -16.31 22.17
C PHE A 141 2.88 -16.00 20.66
N ALA A 142 4.07 -15.68 20.21
CA ALA A 142 4.33 -15.33 18.81
C ALA A 142 5.47 -16.16 18.23
N LEU A 143 5.29 -16.65 17.02
CA LEU A 143 6.25 -17.50 16.30
C LEU A 143 6.46 -16.96 14.89
N SER A 144 7.73 -16.88 14.45
CA SER A 144 8.07 -16.58 13.06
C SER A 144 8.03 -17.84 12.20
N VAL A 145 7.49 -17.70 10.99
CA VAL A 145 7.45 -18.74 9.96
C VAL A 145 8.19 -18.22 8.74
N THR A 146 9.43 -18.67 8.58
CA THR A 146 10.32 -18.27 7.48
C THR A 146 10.59 -19.42 6.50
N ASP A 147 10.22 -20.63 6.90
CA ASP A 147 10.29 -21.82 6.05
C ASP A 147 9.02 -21.92 5.18
N PRO A 148 9.15 -21.92 3.82
CA PRO A 148 8.02 -22.08 2.92
C PRO A 148 7.29 -23.42 3.03
N PHE A 149 7.93 -24.42 3.64
CA PHE A 149 7.39 -25.76 3.87
C PHE A 149 6.93 -25.98 5.30
N TYR A 150 6.81 -24.92 6.09
CA TYR A 150 6.37 -25.01 7.47
C TYR A 150 5.03 -25.77 7.58
N PRO A 151 4.98 -26.84 8.39
CA PRO A 151 3.77 -27.62 8.57
C PRO A 151 2.79 -26.84 9.46
N VAL A 152 1.82 -26.17 8.85
CA VAL A 152 0.78 -25.46 9.60
C VAL A 152 -0.09 -26.48 10.32
N THR A 153 0.07 -26.61 11.63
CA THR A 153 -0.74 -27.49 12.49
C THR A 153 -1.69 -26.65 13.34
N VAL A 154 -2.87 -27.19 13.61
CA VAL A 154 -3.89 -26.53 14.44
C VAL A 154 -4.00 -27.25 15.78
N THR A 155 -4.10 -26.48 16.84
CA THR A 155 -4.57 -26.99 18.12
C THR A 155 -6.07 -26.69 18.23
N PRO A 156 -6.93 -27.68 18.45
CA PRO A 156 -8.37 -27.42 18.61
C PRO A 156 -8.64 -26.39 19.70
N ASN A 157 -9.62 -25.53 19.47
CA ASN A 157 -10.07 -24.48 20.40
C ASN A 157 -9.01 -23.41 20.75
N VAL A 158 -7.98 -23.23 19.93
CA VAL A 158 -6.98 -22.16 20.07
C VAL A 158 -7.21 -21.12 19.00
N THR A 159 -7.41 -19.87 19.40
CA THR A 159 -7.54 -18.75 18.47
C THR A 159 -6.17 -18.36 17.89
N MET A 160 -6.09 -18.25 16.57
CA MET A 160 -4.83 -18.01 15.87
C MET A 160 -4.96 -16.87 14.89
N THR A 161 -3.92 -16.04 14.81
CA THR A 161 -3.78 -14.98 13.81
C THR A 161 -2.45 -15.14 13.08
N ALA A 162 -2.47 -15.10 11.75
CA ALA A 162 -1.27 -15.10 10.93
C ALA A 162 -1.10 -13.72 10.27
N VAL A 163 0.03 -13.07 10.55
CA VAL A 163 0.46 -11.81 9.93
C VAL A 163 1.44 -12.17 8.82
N LEU A 164 1.02 -11.98 7.57
CA LEU A 164 1.79 -12.37 6.39
C LEU A 164 2.44 -11.13 5.75
N LEU A 165 3.77 -11.14 5.70
CA LEU A 165 4.59 -10.07 5.16
C LEU A 165 5.05 -10.42 3.74
N SER A 166 4.56 -9.71 2.74
CA SER A 166 4.98 -9.90 1.35
C SER A 166 4.92 -8.58 0.58
N VAL A 167 6.06 -8.09 0.14
CA VAL A 167 6.16 -6.81 -0.59
C VAL A 167 5.21 -6.77 -1.78
N SER A 168 5.27 -7.76 -2.67
CA SER A 168 4.40 -7.83 -3.85
C SER A 168 3.00 -8.38 -3.54
N GLY A 169 2.85 -9.15 -2.46
CA GLY A 169 1.65 -9.92 -2.18
C GLY A 169 1.37 -11.06 -3.18
N GLU A 170 2.38 -11.40 -4.03
CA GLU A 170 2.26 -12.42 -5.10
C GLU A 170 3.29 -13.56 -4.95
N THR A 171 4.02 -13.60 -3.84
CA THR A 171 4.99 -14.67 -3.58
C THR A 171 4.27 -15.99 -3.39
N VAL A 172 4.45 -16.95 -4.30
CA VAL A 172 3.72 -18.23 -4.35
C VAL A 172 3.78 -18.97 -3.02
N GLN A 173 4.95 -19.03 -2.38
CA GLN A 173 5.14 -19.71 -1.10
C GLN A 173 4.34 -19.05 0.03
N ILE A 174 4.26 -17.71 0.04
CA ILE A 174 3.45 -16.97 1.01
C ILE A 174 1.95 -17.21 0.77
N LEU A 175 1.52 -17.22 -0.49
CA LEU A 175 0.12 -17.52 -0.84
C LEU A 175 -0.26 -18.94 -0.43
N HIS A 176 0.65 -19.89 -0.61
CA HIS A 176 0.43 -21.27 -0.17
C HIS A 176 0.28 -21.37 1.37
N LEU A 177 1.17 -20.72 2.12
CA LEU A 177 1.06 -20.65 3.58
C LEU A 177 -0.22 -19.94 4.02
N ALA A 178 -0.59 -18.82 3.38
CA ALA A 178 -1.83 -18.10 3.66
C ALA A 178 -3.05 -19.01 3.49
N GLN A 179 -3.09 -19.78 2.39
CA GLN A 179 -4.15 -20.76 2.14
C GLN A 179 -4.22 -21.82 3.23
N GLN A 180 -3.07 -22.35 3.67
CA GLN A 180 -3.02 -23.32 4.74
C GLN A 180 -3.51 -22.78 6.08
N PHE A 181 -3.08 -21.57 6.47
CA PHE A 181 -3.56 -20.90 7.68
C PHE A 181 -5.06 -20.65 7.63
N LYS A 182 -5.55 -20.12 6.49
CA LYS A 182 -6.98 -19.84 6.30
C LYS A 182 -7.85 -21.09 6.37
N ALA A 183 -7.42 -22.18 5.72
CA ALA A 183 -8.10 -23.47 5.77
C ALA A 183 -8.20 -24.05 7.18
N ARG A 184 -7.40 -23.57 8.11
CA ARG A 184 -7.37 -23.98 9.52
C ARG A 184 -8.05 -22.98 10.47
N GLY A 185 -8.77 -22.01 9.92
CA GLY A 185 -9.54 -21.03 10.70
C GLY A 185 -8.70 -19.93 11.36
N CYS A 186 -7.45 -19.72 10.90
CA CYS A 186 -6.68 -18.57 11.36
C CYS A 186 -7.18 -17.29 10.74
N SER A 187 -7.26 -16.20 11.52
CA SER A 187 -7.42 -14.86 10.97
C SER A 187 -6.14 -14.43 10.24
N LEU A 188 -6.29 -13.84 9.07
CA LEU A 188 -5.16 -13.44 8.23
C LEU A 188 -5.04 -11.93 8.17
N ILE A 189 -3.86 -11.41 8.48
CA ILE A 189 -3.50 -10.00 8.28
C ILE A 189 -2.41 -9.96 7.21
N ALA A 190 -2.65 -9.25 6.10
CA ALA A 190 -1.65 -9.03 5.06
C ALA A 190 -0.92 -7.70 5.27
N ILE A 191 0.41 -7.71 5.24
CA ILE A 191 1.24 -6.51 5.18
C ILE A 191 1.94 -6.51 3.83
N THR A 192 1.54 -5.61 2.92
CA THR A 192 2.01 -5.60 1.54
C THR A 192 2.08 -4.18 0.96
N SER A 193 2.93 -3.95 -0.02
CA SER A 193 2.94 -2.68 -0.78
C SER A 193 1.89 -2.65 -1.91
N SER A 194 1.16 -3.75 -2.11
CA SER A 194 0.17 -3.91 -3.18
C SER A 194 -1.20 -4.29 -2.61
N PRO A 195 -2.06 -3.32 -2.28
CA PRO A 195 -3.38 -3.58 -1.67
C PRO A 195 -4.35 -4.34 -2.59
N GLN A 196 -4.02 -4.46 -3.90
CA GLN A 196 -4.81 -5.22 -4.87
C GLN A 196 -4.23 -6.61 -5.16
N SER A 197 -3.21 -7.02 -4.41
CA SER A 197 -2.54 -8.32 -4.60
C SER A 197 -3.42 -9.51 -4.24
N THR A 198 -3.00 -10.69 -4.68
CA THR A 198 -3.66 -11.96 -4.33
C THR A 198 -3.68 -12.17 -2.82
N LEU A 199 -2.56 -11.88 -2.12
CA LEU A 199 -2.48 -11.98 -0.68
C LEU A 199 -3.49 -11.06 0.03
N ALA A 200 -3.59 -9.79 -0.42
CA ALA A 200 -4.54 -8.83 0.13
C ALA A 200 -6.00 -9.30 -0.01
N LYS A 201 -6.35 -9.92 -1.13
CA LYS A 201 -7.70 -10.49 -1.37
C LYS A 201 -7.98 -11.74 -0.56
N MET A 202 -6.96 -12.49 -0.18
CA MET A 202 -7.08 -13.69 0.67
C MET A 202 -7.21 -13.35 2.15
N ALA A 203 -6.60 -12.25 2.59
CA ALA A 203 -6.57 -11.84 3.99
C ALA A 203 -7.93 -11.31 4.45
N ASP A 204 -8.19 -11.43 5.74
CA ASP A 204 -9.37 -10.85 6.39
C ASP A 204 -9.17 -9.34 6.57
N MET A 205 -7.90 -8.91 6.64
CA MET A 205 -7.50 -7.53 6.77
C MET A 205 -6.17 -7.27 6.04
N THR A 206 -6.01 -6.07 5.48
CA THR A 206 -4.76 -5.66 4.83
C THR A 206 -4.27 -4.33 5.38
N LEU A 207 -3.01 -4.31 5.79
CA LEU A 207 -2.27 -3.09 6.13
C LEU A 207 -1.30 -2.78 4.98
N PRO A 208 -1.65 -1.85 4.09
CA PRO A 208 -0.76 -1.47 3.00
C PRO A 208 0.34 -0.56 3.52
N TYR A 209 1.57 -0.78 3.05
CA TYR A 209 2.65 0.17 3.21
C TYR A 209 3.10 0.71 1.85
N TYR A 210 3.57 1.94 1.83
CA TYR A 210 3.77 2.66 0.58
C TYR A 210 5.26 2.89 0.36
N THR A 211 5.90 2.03 -0.46
CA THR A 211 7.30 2.18 -0.88
C THR A 211 7.39 2.11 -2.40
N THR A 212 8.39 2.79 -2.96
CA THR A 212 8.71 2.68 -4.38
C THR A 212 9.67 1.51 -4.55
N ALA A 213 9.25 0.46 -5.27
CA ALA A 213 10.12 -0.66 -5.57
C ALA A 213 11.23 -0.20 -6.54
N ARG A 214 12.48 -0.15 -6.07
CA ARG A 214 13.65 0.06 -6.91
C ARG A 214 14.32 -1.29 -7.18
N ARG A 215 14.44 -1.67 -8.45
CA ARG A 215 15.26 -2.80 -8.85
C ARG A 215 16.73 -2.33 -8.91
N VAL A 216 17.55 -2.85 -8.02
CA VAL A 216 19.01 -2.69 -8.08
C VAL A 216 19.53 -3.72 -9.08
N GLY A 217 20.25 -3.30 -10.13
CA GLY A 217 20.98 -4.21 -11.03
C GLY A 217 20.40 -4.42 -12.43
N SER A 218 19.46 -3.61 -12.92
CA SER A 218 19.21 -3.55 -14.36
C SER A 218 20.22 -2.58 -15.00
N GLU A 219 21.42 -3.04 -15.32
CA GLU A 219 22.26 -2.36 -16.31
C GLU A 219 21.43 -2.16 -17.58
N LYS A 220 21.21 -0.90 -17.97
CA LYS A 220 20.76 -0.59 -19.33
C LYS A 220 21.85 -1.14 -20.26
N LYS A 221 21.57 -2.26 -20.94
CA LYS A 221 22.33 -2.62 -22.12
C LYS A 221 22.16 -1.48 -23.12
N GLU A 222 23.17 -0.66 -23.26
CA GLU A 222 23.24 0.27 -24.39
C GLU A 222 23.09 -0.53 -25.70
N PRO A 223 22.30 -0.06 -26.65
CA PRO A 223 22.24 -0.70 -27.96
C PRO A 223 23.65 -0.60 -28.59
N LYS A 224 24.25 -1.76 -28.85
CA LYS A 224 25.46 -1.81 -29.67
C LYS A 224 25.10 -1.30 -31.07
N ASN A 225 25.56 -0.09 -31.40
CA ASN A 225 25.58 0.38 -32.77
C ASN A 225 26.55 -0.52 -33.57
N ASN A 226 26.01 -1.27 -34.49
CA ASN A 226 26.69 -1.79 -35.67
C ASN A 226 26.44 -0.87 -36.83
#